data_34028c81ac0ac4e10b540faec8c750dc
#
_entry.id   34028c81ac0ac4e10b540faec8c750dc
#
_cell.length_a   1.000
_cell.length_b   1.000
_cell.length_c   1.000
_cell.angle_alpha   90.00
_cell.angle_beta   90.00
_cell.angle_gamma   90.00
#
_symmetry.space_group_name_H-M   'P 1'
#
loop_
_entity.id
_entity.type
_entity.pdbx_description
1 polymer ?
#
loop_
_entity_poly.entity_id
_entity_poly.type
_entity_poly.pdbx_seq_one_letter_code
_entity_poly.pdbx_strand_id
1 'polypeptide(L)'
;MKEQLLGKCGFYCGSCPTFLGGGCLGCGKEHQQGDCFTRDCVMGRGLPFCGACPGFPCDTILVKERCTVLDKDWLRWKRACREEIRIVPVTEENLADAGYVHSESWKESHRSFCTEEFVERHSAQAQTEYLRREMEKGTAVYLLLIPEPVGIVSVRSNLIENLYILPEQHCRGYGSRLLRFAMAMCEGTPELWILENNEGARRLYHRFGFRETGRANALSETLREIEMKLSFAEMGEL
;
A
#
# COMPACT_ATOMS: atom_id res chain seq x y z
N MET A 1 -14.40 16.00 13.68
CA MET A 1 -14.91 16.51 12.36
C MET A 1 -16.35 16.06 12.23
N LYS A 2 -17.26 16.92 11.77
CA LYS A 2 -18.63 16.48 11.50
C LYS A 2 -18.61 15.72 10.17
N GLU A 3 -18.94 14.43 10.16
CA GLU A 3 -18.96 13.57 8.96
C GLU A 3 -19.80 14.15 7.81
N GLN A 4 -20.85 14.87 8.14
CA GLN A 4 -21.72 15.58 7.19
C GLN A 4 -21.01 16.63 6.33
N LEU A 5 -19.78 17.03 6.69
CA LEU A 5 -18.98 18.00 5.94
C LEU A 5 -17.87 17.36 5.10
N LEU A 6 -17.78 16.02 5.02
CA LEU A 6 -16.89 15.36 4.10
C LEU A 6 -17.51 15.35 2.70
N GLY A 7 -16.91 16.09 1.79
CA GLY A 7 -17.40 16.19 0.40
C GLY A 7 -17.13 14.91 -0.39
N LYS A 8 -17.99 14.63 -1.37
CA LYS A 8 -17.76 13.53 -2.34
C LYS A 8 -16.49 13.71 -3.18
N CYS A 9 -15.94 14.92 -3.24
CA CYS A 9 -14.60 15.21 -3.78
C CYS A 9 -13.45 14.71 -2.89
N GLY A 10 -13.73 14.29 -1.66
CA GLY A 10 -12.74 13.87 -0.66
C GLY A 10 -12.18 15.00 0.19
N PHE A 11 -12.69 16.23 0.06
CA PHE A 11 -12.25 17.38 0.82
C PHE A 11 -13.23 17.70 1.97
N TYR A 12 -12.70 18.24 3.07
CA TYR A 12 -13.53 18.70 4.18
C TYR A 12 -14.13 20.06 3.86
N CYS A 13 -15.45 20.12 3.67
CA CYS A 13 -16.15 21.34 3.27
C CYS A 13 -15.94 22.50 4.26
N GLY A 14 -15.80 22.21 5.55
CA GLY A 14 -15.57 23.20 6.59
C GLY A 14 -14.26 24.00 6.47
N SER A 15 -13.32 23.53 5.64
CA SER A 15 -12.08 24.25 5.31
C SER A 15 -11.90 24.48 3.80
N CYS A 16 -12.91 24.16 3.01
CA CYS A 16 -12.86 24.27 1.55
C CYS A 16 -13.10 25.72 1.11
N PRO A 17 -12.15 26.39 0.44
CA PRO A 17 -12.33 27.78 -0.01
C PRO A 17 -13.54 27.95 -0.95
N THR A 18 -13.78 26.97 -1.83
CA THR A 18 -14.91 27.00 -2.78
C THR A 18 -16.26 26.89 -2.06
N PHE A 19 -16.34 26.07 -1.01
CA PHE A 19 -17.55 25.94 -0.20
C PHE A 19 -17.78 27.17 0.67
N LEU A 20 -16.74 27.66 1.35
CA LEU A 20 -16.80 28.83 2.21
C LEU A 20 -17.10 30.12 1.42
N GLY A 21 -16.61 30.22 0.18
CA GLY A 21 -16.87 31.29 -0.75
C GLY A 21 -18.21 31.21 -1.51
N GLY A 22 -19.05 30.18 -1.21
CA GLY A 22 -20.36 30.03 -1.83
C GLY A 22 -20.36 29.48 -3.26
N GLY A 23 -19.18 29.11 -3.81
CA GLY A 23 -19.03 28.53 -5.15
C GLY A 23 -19.37 27.06 -5.23
N CYS A 24 -19.64 26.42 -4.09
CA CYS A 24 -20.08 25.02 -3.96
C CYS A 24 -21.14 24.92 -2.86
N LEU A 25 -22.24 24.24 -3.12
CA LEU A 25 -23.33 24.06 -2.17
C LEU A 25 -23.03 23.02 -1.06
N GLY A 26 -21.96 22.21 -1.24
CA GLY A 26 -21.68 21.04 -0.38
C GLY A 26 -22.57 19.84 -0.70
N CYS A 27 -22.06 18.64 -0.48
CA CYS A 27 -22.73 17.39 -0.90
C CYS A 27 -23.96 17.02 -0.05
N GLY A 28 -24.21 17.70 1.07
CA GLY A 28 -25.38 17.48 1.95
C GLY A 28 -26.62 18.26 1.58
N LYS A 29 -26.54 19.16 0.58
CA LYS A 29 -27.71 19.92 0.08
C LYS A 29 -28.34 19.21 -1.12
N GLU A 30 -29.59 19.53 -1.40
CA GLU A 30 -30.26 19.10 -2.61
C GLU A 30 -29.51 19.62 -3.84
N HIS A 31 -29.22 18.71 -4.76
CA HIS A 31 -28.59 18.97 -6.03
C HIS A 31 -29.39 18.33 -7.15
N GLN A 32 -29.51 19.01 -8.29
CA GLN A 32 -29.95 18.37 -9.51
C GLN A 32 -28.81 17.60 -10.17
N GLN A 33 -29.15 16.56 -10.93
CA GLN A 33 -28.14 15.83 -11.70
C GLN A 33 -27.49 16.77 -12.72
N GLY A 34 -26.16 16.80 -12.72
CA GLY A 34 -25.38 17.72 -13.54
C GLY A 34 -24.78 18.91 -12.79
N ASP A 35 -25.31 19.29 -11.62
CA ASP A 35 -24.77 20.42 -10.82
C ASP A 35 -23.34 20.19 -10.33
N CYS A 36 -23.03 18.96 -9.99
CA CYS A 36 -21.69 18.56 -9.53
C CYS A 36 -21.28 17.20 -10.09
N PHE A 37 -20.47 17.23 -11.13
CA PHE A 37 -19.90 16.02 -11.74
C PHE A 37 -19.29 15.05 -10.73
N THR A 38 -18.47 15.56 -9.80
CA THR A 38 -17.77 14.71 -8.83
C THR A 38 -18.75 13.97 -7.92
N ARG A 39 -19.79 14.67 -7.44
CA ARG A 39 -20.86 14.06 -6.65
C ARG A 39 -21.60 12.99 -7.44
N ASP A 40 -22.03 13.33 -8.64
CA ASP A 40 -22.83 12.43 -9.48
C ASP A 40 -22.06 11.18 -9.89
N CYS A 41 -20.79 11.36 -10.27
CA CYS A 41 -19.89 10.24 -10.59
C CYS A 41 -19.65 9.31 -9.38
N VAL A 42 -19.40 9.88 -8.21
CA VAL A 42 -19.14 9.12 -6.99
C VAL A 42 -20.38 8.37 -6.53
N MET A 43 -21.54 9.03 -6.56
CA MET A 43 -22.81 8.41 -6.18
C MET A 43 -23.24 7.32 -7.18
N GLY A 44 -23.12 7.57 -8.47
CA GLY A 44 -23.44 6.58 -9.51
C GLY A 44 -22.54 5.33 -9.49
N ARG A 45 -21.36 5.44 -8.87
CA ARG A 45 -20.44 4.30 -8.69
C ARG A 45 -20.49 3.68 -7.29
N GLY A 46 -21.32 4.17 -6.40
CA GLY A 46 -21.41 3.69 -5.01
C GLY A 46 -20.13 3.93 -4.18
N LEU A 47 -19.33 4.93 -4.54
CA LEU A 47 -18.05 5.21 -3.85
C LEU A 47 -18.25 6.18 -2.68
N PRO A 48 -17.44 6.08 -1.62
CA PRO A 48 -17.49 7.02 -0.50
C PRO A 48 -17.07 8.44 -0.94
N PHE A 49 -16.01 8.56 -1.76
CA PHE A 49 -15.49 9.82 -2.30
C PHE A 49 -14.62 9.56 -3.55
N CYS A 50 -14.31 10.61 -4.30
CA CYS A 50 -13.60 10.52 -5.58
C CYS A 50 -12.21 9.86 -5.48
N GLY A 51 -11.46 10.15 -4.43
CA GLY A 51 -10.14 9.56 -4.19
C GLY A 51 -10.16 8.05 -3.92
N ALA A 52 -11.32 7.47 -3.60
CA ALA A 52 -11.47 6.02 -3.46
C ALA A 52 -11.65 5.30 -4.81
N CYS A 53 -11.83 6.04 -5.90
CA CYS A 53 -11.97 5.47 -7.23
C CYS A 53 -10.63 4.86 -7.72
N PRO A 54 -10.61 3.62 -8.21
CA PRO A 54 -9.40 3.04 -8.81
C PRO A 54 -8.84 3.87 -9.97
N GLY A 55 -9.71 4.61 -10.68
CA GLY A 55 -9.34 5.52 -11.77
C GLY A 55 -8.91 6.92 -11.35
N PHE A 56 -8.80 7.24 -10.05
CA PHE A 56 -8.41 8.58 -9.60
C PHE A 56 -6.89 8.82 -9.70
N PRO A 57 -6.44 10.00 -10.18
CA PRO A 57 -7.23 11.04 -10.85
C PRO A 57 -7.51 10.69 -12.32
N CYS A 58 -8.78 10.74 -12.73
CA CYS A 58 -9.22 10.45 -14.10
C CYS A 58 -9.14 11.69 -15.01
N ASP A 59 -9.25 11.49 -16.33
CA ASP A 59 -9.21 12.58 -17.31
C ASP A 59 -10.24 13.66 -16.99
N THR A 60 -11.45 13.25 -16.61
CA THR A 60 -12.52 14.20 -16.34
C THR A 60 -12.17 15.15 -15.19
N ILE A 61 -11.52 14.69 -14.10
CA ILE A 61 -11.12 15.58 -13.00
C ILE A 61 -9.92 16.44 -13.37
N LEU A 62 -9.07 15.99 -14.29
CA LEU A 62 -7.92 16.74 -14.76
C LEU A 62 -8.30 17.90 -15.69
N VAL A 63 -9.29 17.70 -16.55
CA VAL A 63 -9.71 18.73 -17.53
C VAL A 63 -10.76 19.70 -16.98
N LYS A 64 -11.47 19.35 -15.90
CA LYS A 64 -12.53 20.19 -15.35
C LYS A 64 -12.00 21.46 -14.71
N GLU A 65 -12.51 22.60 -15.11
CA GLU A 65 -12.08 23.92 -14.59
C GLU A 65 -12.62 24.21 -13.18
N ARG A 66 -13.75 23.60 -12.81
CA ARG A 66 -14.41 23.79 -11.50
C ARG A 66 -14.60 22.45 -10.78
N CYS A 67 -14.93 22.51 -9.52
CA CYS A 67 -15.31 21.37 -8.65
C CYS A 67 -14.16 20.62 -7.98
N THR A 68 -12.93 21.10 -8.01
CA THR A 68 -11.89 20.55 -7.13
C THR A 68 -11.03 21.67 -6.56
N VAL A 69 -10.78 21.59 -5.27
CA VAL A 69 -9.79 22.42 -4.58
C VAL A 69 -8.38 21.82 -4.70
N LEU A 70 -8.28 20.64 -5.32
CA LEU A 70 -7.00 20.00 -5.53
C LEU A 70 -6.26 20.69 -6.67
N ASP A 71 -5.01 20.97 -6.43
CA ASP A 71 -4.11 21.56 -7.42
C ASP A 71 -3.98 20.64 -8.64
N LYS A 72 -4.08 21.23 -9.84
CA LYS A 72 -4.05 20.47 -11.10
C LYS A 72 -2.69 19.88 -11.41
N ASP A 73 -1.62 20.53 -11.02
CA ASP A 73 -0.27 20.04 -11.24
C ASP A 73 0.02 18.90 -10.28
N TRP A 74 -0.46 18.97 -9.03
CA TRP A 74 -0.43 17.85 -8.11
C TRP A 74 -1.24 16.65 -8.64
N LEU A 75 -2.43 16.87 -9.21
CA LEU A 75 -3.22 15.79 -9.82
C LEU A 75 -2.52 15.15 -11.02
N ARG A 76 -1.90 15.96 -11.89
CA ARG A 76 -1.10 15.46 -13.02
C ARG A 76 0.10 14.64 -12.55
N TRP A 77 0.85 15.19 -11.58
CA TRP A 77 1.94 14.47 -10.94
C TRP A 77 1.47 13.16 -10.29
N LYS A 78 0.37 13.21 -9.53
CA LYS A 78 -0.23 12.01 -8.90
C LYS A 78 -0.63 10.94 -9.91
N ARG A 79 -1.12 11.36 -11.08
CA ARG A 79 -1.45 10.45 -12.18
C ARG A 79 -0.20 9.84 -12.80
N ALA A 80 0.81 10.65 -13.10
CA ALA A 80 2.09 10.20 -13.63
C ALA A 80 2.74 9.17 -12.69
N CYS A 81 2.87 9.48 -11.39
CA CYS A 81 3.37 8.53 -10.40
C CYS A 81 2.58 7.21 -10.36
N ARG A 82 1.28 7.26 -10.63
CA ARG A 82 0.44 6.06 -10.66
C ARG A 82 0.64 5.25 -11.94
N GLU A 83 0.80 5.91 -13.09
CA GLU A 83 1.04 5.27 -14.38
C GLU A 83 2.44 4.63 -14.44
N GLU A 84 3.41 5.22 -13.74
CA GLU A 84 4.77 4.70 -13.62
C GLU A 84 4.89 3.52 -12.64
N ILE A 85 3.95 3.37 -11.69
CA ILE A 85 4.00 2.27 -10.72
C ILE A 85 3.59 0.95 -11.38
N ARG A 86 4.54 0.05 -11.49
CA ARG A 86 4.34 -1.31 -12.01
C ARG A 86 4.72 -2.33 -10.94
N ILE A 87 3.97 -3.43 -10.89
CA ILE A 87 4.36 -4.62 -10.14
C ILE A 87 4.57 -5.72 -11.18
N VAL A 88 5.79 -6.21 -11.26
CA VAL A 88 6.21 -7.19 -12.27
C VAL A 88 6.74 -8.46 -11.61
N PRO A 89 6.55 -9.64 -12.21
CA PRO A 89 7.16 -10.85 -11.69
C PRO A 89 8.69 -10.76 -11.74
N VAL A 90 9.34 -11.38 -10.77
CA VAL A 90 10.79 -11.57 -10.80
C VAL A 90 11.11 -12.72 -11.73
N THR A 91 12.10 -12.51 -12.59
CA THR A 91 12.68 -13.47 -13.52
C THR A 91 14.19 -13.41 -13.39
N GLU A 92 14.94 -14.27 -14.06
CA GLU A 92 16.41 -14.20 -14.04
C GLU A 92 16.97 -12.84 -14.52
N GLU A 93 16.22 -12.12 -15.37
CA GLU A 93 16.65 -10.82 -15.90
C GLU A 93 16.67 -9.69 -14.84
N ASN A 94 15.77 -9.74 -13.85
CA ASN A 94 15.62 -8.71 -12.81
C ASN A 94 15.85 -9.24 -11.39
N LEU A 95 16.33 -10.49 -11.25
CA LEU A 95 16.56 -11.13 -9.96
C LEU A 95 17.63 -10.41 -9.12
N ALA A 96 18.63 -9.84 -9.77
CA ALA A 96 19.67 -9.05 -9.08
C ALA A 96 19.08 -7.79 -8.43
N ASP A 97 18.15 -7.12 -9.11
CA ASP A 97 17.42 -5.96 -8.56
C ASP A 97 16.57 -6.37 -7.36
N ALA A 98 15.90 -7.52 -7.45
CA ALA A 98 15.13 -8.09 -6.33
C ALA A 98 16.03 -8.39 -5.13
N GLY A 99 17.19 -8.98 -5.35
CA GLY A 99 18.20 -9.25 -4.33
C GLY A 99 18.72 -7.97 -3.67
N TYR A 100 18.94 -6.92 -4.45
CA TYR A 100 19.34 -5.60 -3.94
C TYR A 100 18.26 -5.00 -3.03
N VAL A 101 17.01 -4.89 -3.52
CA VAL A 101 15.89 -4.33 -2.75
C VAL A 101 15.66 -5.12 -1.46
N HIS A 102 15.72 -6.44 -1.54
CA HIS A 102 15.59 -7.31 -0.37
C HIS A 102 16.71 -7.06 0.64
N SER A 103 17.97 -7.05 0.21
CA SER A 103 19.13 -6.83 1.05
C SER A 103 19.07 -5.52 1.80
N GLU A 104 18.90 -4.40 1.10
CA GLU A 104 18.92 -3.07 1.72
C GLU A 104 17.77 -2.87 2.71
N SER A 105 16.58 -3.34 2.35
CA SER A 105 15.41 -3.25 3.20
C SER A 105 15.50 -4.17 4.43
N TRP A 106 16.05 -5.36 4.25
CA TRP A 106 16.26 -6.32 5.34
C TRP A 106 17.30 -5.78 6.34
N LYS A 107 18.43 -5.30 5.85
CA LYS A 107 19.50 -4.71 6.68
C LYS A 107 18.96 -3.57 7.54
N GLU A 108 18.20 -2.64 6.95
CA GLU A 108 17.61 -1.53 7.68
C GLU A 108 16.67 -2.00 8.78
N SER A 109 15.81 -2.97 8.49
CA SER A 109 14.84 -3.49 9.46
C SER A 109 15.48 -4.29 10.62
N HIS A 110 16.69 -4.82 10.44
CA HIS A 110 17.37 -5.68 11.41
C HIS A 110 18.58 -5.03 12.09
N ARG A 111 19.07 -3.90 11.58
CA ARG A 111 20.28 -3.22 12.06
C ARG A 111 20.26 -2.90 13.56
N SER A 112 19.10 -2.61 14.13
CA SER A 112 18.98 -2.24 15.54
C SER A 112 19.04 -3.41 16.52
N PHE A 113 18.94 -4.68 16.05
CA PHE A 113 18.92 -5.86 16.93
C PHE A 113 19.87 -6.99 16.52
N CYS A 114 20.55 -6.83 15.41
CA CYS A 114 21.54 -7.81 14.93
C CYS A 114 22.93 -7.20 14.96
N THR A 115 23.95 -8.07 15.09
CA THR A 115 25.35 -7.64 14.97
C THR A 115 25.64 -7.19 13.54
N GLU A 116 26.56 -6.23 13.39
CA GLU A 116 26.97 -5.73 12.08
C GLU A 116 27.45 -6.85 11.16
N GLU A 117 28.27 -7.77 11.68
CA GLU A 117 28.73 -8.93 10.94
C GLU A 117 27.56 -9.80 10.41
N PHE A 118 26.52 -10.00 11.20
CA PHE A 118 25.33 -10.76 10.78
C PHE A 118 24.55 -9.99 9.70
N VAL A 119 24.41 -8.68 9.84
CA VAL A 119 23.72 -7.83 8.86
C VAL A 119 24.46 -7.84 7.51
N GLU A 120 25.79 -7.76 7.51
CA GLU A 120 26.59 -7.75 6.29
C GLU A 120 26.55 -9.08 5.51
N ARG A 121 26.29 -10.21 6.16
CA ARG A 121 26.05 -11.50 5.48
C ARG A 121 24.82 -11.50 4.58
N HIS A 122 23.86 -10.59 4.81
CA HIS A 122 22.66 -10.40 3.97
C HIS A 122 22.95 -9.48 2.79
N SER A 123 24.07 -9.67 2.11
CA SER A 123 24.44 -8.92 0.91
C SER A 123 23.44 -9.11 -0.23
N ALA A 124 23.41 -8.19 -1.20
CA ALA A 124 22.55 -8.28 -2.37
C ALA A 124 22.74 -9.62 -3.11
N GLN A 125 23.98 -10.09 -3.24
CA GLN A 125 24.27 -11.38 -3.86
C GLN A 125 23.68 -12.54 -3.05
N ALA A 126 23.84 -12.55 -1.72
CA ALA A 126 23.27 -13.60 -0.86
C ALA A 126 21.74 -13.61 -0.94
N GLN A 127 21.11 -12.44 -1.02
CA GLN A 127 19.65 -12.32 -1.16
C GLN A 127 19.17 -12.73 -2.57
N THR A 128 19.94 -12.45 -3.61
CA THR A 128 19.67 -12.96 -4.97
C THR A 128 19.63 -14.49 -4.98
N GLU A 129 20.62 -15.16 -4.39
CA GLU A 129 20.65 -16.63 -4.29
C GLU A 129 19.55 -17.19 -3.39
N TYR A 130 19.20 -16.49 -2.31
CA TYR A 130 18.07 -16.85 -1.46
C TYR A 130 16.77 -16.83 -2.26
N LEU A 131 16.48 -15.72 -2.96
CA LEU A 131 15.26 -15.56 -3.74
C LEU A 131 15.17 -16.60 -4.87
N ARG A 132 16.27 -16.88 -5.57
CA ARG A 132 16.32 -17.93 -6.60
C ARG A 132 15.87 -19.28 -6.03
N ARG A 133 16.44 -19.68 -4.90
CA ARG A 133 16.08 -20.94 -4.24
C ARG A 133 14.62 -20.98 -3.78
N GLU A 134 14.07 -19.87 -3.32
CA GLU A 134 12.66 -19.82 -2.94
C GLU A 134 11.74 -19.90 -4.17
N MET A 135 12.11 -19.25 -5.28
CA MET A 135 11.39 -19.37 -6.55
C MET A 135 11.40 -20.81 -7.09
N GLU A 136 12.51 -21.53 -6.99
CA GLU A 136 12.61 -22.95 -7.35
C GLU A 136 11.68 -23.84 -6.50
N LYS A 137 11.36 -23.41 -5.26
CA LYS A 137 10.40 -24.08 -4.37
C LYS A 137 8.94 -23.68 -4.63
N GLY A 138 8.70 -22.81 -5.60
CA GLY A 138 7.37 -22.35 -5.99
C GLY A 138 6.91 -21.03 -5.35
N THR A 139 7.80 -20.30 -4.67
CA THR A 139 7.48 -18.95 -4.18
C THR A 139 7.40 -17.97 -5.35
N ALA A 140 6.27 -17.29 -5.51
CA ALA A 140 6.12 -16.23 -6.49
C ALA A 140 6.68 -14.92 -5.94
N VAL A 141 7.62 -14.31 -6.66
CA VAL A 141 8.31 -13.08 -6.25
C VAL A 141 7.99 -11.97 -7.24
N TYR A 142 7.72 -10.77 -6.71
CA TYR A 142 7.37 -9.59 -7.52
C TYR A 142 8.14 -8.37 -7.07
N LEU A 143 8.52 -7.53 -8.04
CA LEU A 143 9.13 -6.21 -7.85
C LEU A 143 8.12 -5.10 -8.07
N LEU A 144 8.16 -4.09 -7.22
CA LEU A 144 7.51 -2.80 -7.42
C LEU A 144 8.52 -1.83 -8.05
N LEU A 145 8.16 -1.28 -9.20
CA LEU A 145 8.98 -0.35 -9.99
C LEU A 145 8.36 1.06 -10.03
N ILE A 146 9.22 2.13 -9.88
CA ILE A 146 8.83 3.56 -9.96
C ILE A 146 10.02 4.46 -10.40
N PRO A 147 10.38 4.56 -11.64
CA PRO A 147 10.46 3.47 -12.61
C PRO A 147 11.43 2.37 -12.18
N GLU A 148 12.38 2.71 -11.27
CA GLU A 148 13.38 1.81 -10.72
C GLU A 148 12.78 0.88 -9.66
N PRO A 149 13.41 -0.24 -9.36
CA PRO A 149 12.99 -1.15 -8.30
C PRO A 149 13.02 -0.48 -6.92
N VAL A 150 11.88 -0.43 -6.23
CA VAL A 150 11.74 0.21 -4.91
C VAL A 150 11.12 -0.68 -3.86
N GLY A 151 10.60 -1.82 -4.25
CA GLY A 151 9.98 -2.74 -3.31
C GLY A 151 9.89 -4.16 -3.85
N ILE A 152 9.79 -5.11 -2.96
CA ILE A 152 9.67 -6.54 -3.25
C ILE A 152 8.59 -7.15 -2.39
N VAL A 153 7.87 -8.13 -2.95
CA VAL A 153 6.99 -9.01 -2.21
C VAL A 153 7.10 -10.44 -2.72
N SER A 154 7.05 -11.40 -1.82
CA SER A 154 6.98 -12.82 -2.17
C SER A 154 5.79 -13.49 -1.51
N VAL A 155 5.16 -14.40 -2.25
CA VAL A 155 3.96 -15.12 -1.83
C VAL A 155 4.10 -16.58 -2.18
N ARG A 156 3.78 -17.45 -1.21
CA ARG A 156 3.69 -18.88 -1.42
C ARG A 156 2.39 -19.40 -0.83
N SER A 157 1.46 -19.84 -1.69
CA SER A 157 0.10 -20.21 -1.30
C SER A 157 -0.62 -19.10 -0.55
N ASN A 158 -0.78 -19.16 0.77
CA ASN A 158 -1.41 -18.13 1.60
C ASN A 158 -0.41 -17.23 2.33
N LEU A 159 0.87 -17.62 2.31
CA LEU A 159 1.89 -16.96 3.10
C LEU A 159 2.54 -15.82 2.30
N ILE A 160 2.44 -14.61 2.84
CA ILE A 160 3.23 -13.45 2.40
C ILE A 160 4.56 -13.53 3.17
N GLU A 161 5.61 -14.04 2.51
CA GLU A 161 6.89 -14.34 3.18
C GLU A 161 7.75 -13.10 3.35
N ASN A 162 7.83 -12.26 2.31
CA ASN A 162 8.63 -11.03 2.30
C ASN A 162 7.76 -9.89 1.79
N LEU A 163 7.82 -8.74 2.43
CA LEU A 163 7.25 -7.49 1.96
C LEU A 163 8.16 -6.36 2.41
N TYR A 164 8.96 -5.85 1.49
CA TYR A 164 9.93 -4.81 1.76
C TYR A 164 9.81 -3.65 0.79
N ILE A 165 10.10 -2.46 1.29
CA ILE A 165 10.24 -1.21 0.53
C ILE A 165 11.57 -0.61 0.92
N LEU A 166 12.34 -0.10 -0.05
CA LEU A 166 13.58 0.62 0.22
C LEU A 166 13.35 1.74 1.24
N PRO A 167 14.25 1.94 2.21
CA PRO A 167 14.07 2.88 3.32
C PRO A 167 13.70 4.30 2.86
N GLU A 168 14.38 4.83 1.84
CA GLU A 168 14.15 6.16 1.28
C GLU A 168 12.79 6.31 0.56
N GLN A 169 12.09 5.19 0.35
CA GLN A 169 10.76 5.15 -0.29
C GLN A 169 9.63 4.88 0.72
N HIS A 170 9.95 4.82 2.01
CA HIS A 170 8.95 4.63 3.06
C HIS A 170 7.94 5.80 3.12
N CYS A 171 6.81 5.57 3.77
CA CYS A 171 5.72 6.54 3.99
C CYS A 171 5.06 7.12 2.72
N ARG A 172 5.33 6.55 1.53
CA ARG A 172 4.74 6.95 0.24
C ARG A 172 3.54 6.08 -0.19
N GLY A 173 3.13 5.14 0.66
CA GLY A 173 2.00 4.24 0.37
C GLY A 173 2.36 2.98 -0.42
N TYR A 174 3.63 2.78 -0.78
CA TYR A 174 4.06 1.66 -1.60
C TYR A 174 3.91 0.30 -0.90
N GLY A 175 4.19 0.22 0.39
CA GLY A 175 3.93 -0.97 1.19
C GLY A 175 2.46 -1.37 1.21
N SER A 176 1.54 -0.39 1.29
CA SER A 176 0.10 -0.63 1.19
C SER A 176 -0.30 -1.17 -0.18
N ARG A 177 0.38 -0.72 -1.25
CA ARG A 177 0.12 -1.17 -2.61
C ARG A 177 0.60 -2.61 -2.82
N LEU A 178 1.83 -2.92 -2.37
CA LEU A 178 2.37 -4.29 -2.42
C LEU A 178 1.53 -5.26 -1.59
N LEU A 179 1.11 -4.84 -0.40
CA LEU A 179 0.29 -5.70 0.45
C LEU A 179 -1.06 -6.05 -0.20
N ARG A 180 -1.76 -5.06 -0.80
CA ARG A 180 -2.99 -5.35 -1.54
C ARG A 180 -2.77 -6.32 -2.69
N PHE A 181 -1.67 -6.14 -3.42
CA PHE A 181 -1.31 -7.05 -4.51
C PHE A 181 -1.05 -8.46 -3.97
N ALA A 182 -0.23 -8.59 -2.93
CA ALA A 182 0.10 -9.87 -2.32
C ALA A 182 -1.14 -10.61 -1.79
N MET A 183 -2.05 -9.89 -1.11
CA MET A 183 -3.32 -10.44 -0.65
C MET A 183 -4.17 -11.00 -1.80
N ALA A 184 -4.17 -10.34 -2.95
CA ALA A 184 -4.90 -10.81 -4.14
C ALA A 184 -4.23 -12.02 -4.82
N MET A 185 -2.95 -12.26 -4.57
CA MET A 185 -2.19 -13.41 -5.08
C MET A 185 -2.30 -14.65 -4.18
N CYS A 186 -2.74 -14.50 -2.94
CA CYS A 186 -2.95 -15.63 -2.03
C CYS A 186 -4.11 -16.52 -2.48
N GLU A 187 -3.95 -17.83 -2.40
CA GLU A 187 -4.95 -18.83 -2.78
C GLU A 187 -6.07 -18.99 -1.72
N GLY A 188 -5.82 -18.52 -0.50
CA GLY A 188 -6.75 -18.60 0.63
C GLY A 188 -6.60 -17.40 1.56
N THR A 189 -6.86 -17.59 2.86
CA THR A 189 -6.74 -16.52 3.84
C THR A 189 -5.28 -16.10 4.00
N PRO A 190 -4.91 -14.86 3.64
CA PRO A 190 -3.54 -14.36 3.77
C PRO A 190 -3.02 -14.42 5.20
N GLU A 191 -1.79 -14.87 5.34
CA GLU A 191 -1.04 -14.92 6.59
C GLU A 191 0.40 -14.45 6.39
N LEU A 192 1.02 -13.99 7.45
CA LEU A 192 2.40 -13.49 7.42
C LEU A 192 3.03 -13.57 8.82
N TRP A 193 4.35 -13.46 8.85
CA TRP A 193 5.13 -13.34 10.08
C TRP A 193 5.84 -12.01 10.13
N ILE A 194 5.88 -11.36 11.29
CA ILE A 194 6.60 -10.11 11.51
C ILE A 194 7.45 -10.20 12.76
N LEU A 195 8.54 -9.47 12.79
CA LEU A 195 9.27 -9.25 14.02
C LEU A 195 8.36 -8.56 15.04
N GLU A 196 8.33 -9.08 16.26
CA GLU A 196 7.44 -8.60 17.34
C GLU A 196 7.62 -7.09 17.62
N ASN A 197 8.82 -6.57 17.43
CA ASN A 197 9.17 -5.16 17.62
C ASN A 197 9.01 -4.30 16.36
N ASN A 198 8.55 -4.84 15.23
CA ASN A 198 8.33 -4.06 14.02
C ASN A 198 6.95 -3.37 14.04
N GLU A 199 6.87 -2.30 14.86
CA GLU A 199 5.65 -1.49 15.02
C GLU A 199 5.16 -0.85 13.71
N GLY A 200 6.06 -0.55 12.78
CA GLY A 200 5.71 0.01 11.47
C GLY A 200 4.89 -0.96 10.63
N ALA A 201 5.39 -2.18 10.50
CA ALA A 201 4.73 -3.27 9.79
C ALA A 201 3.43 -3.69 10.50
N ARG A 202 3.46 -3.81 11.84
CA ARG A 202 2.27 -4.13 12.66
C ARG A 202 1.12 -3.16 12.38
N ARG A 203 1.37 -1.85 12.41
CA ARG A 203 0.36 -0.82 12.07
C ARG A 203 -0.15 -0.95 10.64
N LEU A 204 0.72 -1.27 9.68
CA LEU A 204 0.30 -1.49 8.30
C LEU A 204 -0.67 -2.66 8.22
N TYR A 205 -0.30 -3.82 8.75
CA TYR A 205 -1.10 -5.04 8.66
C TYR A 205 -2.43 -4.92 9.41
N HIS A 206 -2.46 -4.31 10.60
CA HIS A 206 -3.72 -4.04 11.32
C HIS A 206 -4.70 -3.19 10.50
N ARG A 207 -4.21 -2.16 9.77
CA ARG A 207 -5.07 -1.35 8.88
C ARG A 207 -5.69 -2.15 7.75
N PHE A 208 -5.06 -3.24 7.35
CA PHE A 208 -5.55 -4.14 6.31
C PHE A 208 -6.38 -5.30 6.85
N GLY A 209 -6.65 -5.32 8.16
CA GLY A 209 -7.50 -6.33 8.79
C GLY A 209 -6.75 -7.57 9.30
N PHE A 210 -5.43 -7.60 9.25
CA PHE A 210 -4.67 -8.69 9.88
C PHE A 210 -4.75 -8.58 11.41
N ARG A 211 -4.79 -9.72 12.06
CA ARG A 211 -4.79 -9.84 13.53
C ARG A 211 -3.77 -10.89 13.95
N GLU A 212 -3.17 -10.70 15.11
CA GLU A 212 -2.26 -11.65 15.72
C GLU A 212 -3.01 -12.94 16.07
N THR A 213 -2.41 -14.08 15.75
CA THR A 213 -3.02 -15.40 16.03
C THR A 213 -2.66 -15.93 17.41
N GLY A 214 -1.68 -15.32 18.08
CA GLY A 214 -1.06 -15.82 19.31
C GLY A 214 0.09 -16.79 19.08
N ARG A 215 0.37 -17.19 17.82
CA ARG A 215 1.54 -18.01 17.48
C ARG A 215 2.78 -17.12 17.37
N ALA A 216 3.89 -17.60 17.92
CA ALA A 216 5.15 -16.91 17.87
C ALA A 216 6.31 -17.91 17.72
N ASN A 217 7.37 -17.51 17.02
CA ASN A 217 8.62 -18.26 16.88
C ASN A 217 9.76 -17.45 17.50
N ALA A 218 10.60 -18.11 18.31
CA ALA A 218 11.84 -17.51 18.79
C ALA A 218 12.92 -17.68 17.72
N LEU A 219 13.44 -16.57 17.19
CA LEU A 219 14.54 -16.56 16.23
C LEU A 219 15.90 -16.55 16.95
N SER A 220 15.96 -15.92 18.14
CA SER A 220 17.09 -15.92 19.07
C SER A 220 16.58 -15.70 20.49
N GLU A 221 17.50 -15.53 21.46
CA GLU A 221 17.14 -15.19 22.85
C GLU A 221 16.38 -13.86 22.97
N THR A 222 16.62 -12.92 22.07
CA THR A 222 16.08 -11.55 22.10
C THR A 222 15.17 -11.21 20.94
N LEU A 223 15.06 -12.08 19.94
CA LEU A 223 14.31 -11.81 18.71
C LEU A 223 13.21 -12.85 18.50
N ARG A 224 11.99 -12.37 18.37
CA ARG A 224 10.80 -13.18 18.09
C ARG A 224 10.05 -12.65 16.89
N GLU A 225 9.42 -13.54 16.18
CA GLU A 225 8.40 -13.19 15.19
C GLU A 225 7.03 -13.68 15.63
N ILE A 226 6.00 -12.95 15.26
CA ILE A 226 4.60 -13.26 15.54
C ILE A 226 3.84 -13.48 14.25
N GLU A 227 2.93 -14.44 14.26
CA GLU A 227 2.04 -14.71 13.15
C GLU A 227 0.86 -13.73 13.15
N MET A 228 0.57 -13.18 11.99
CA MET A 228 -0.66 -12.43 11.76
C MET A 228 -1.45 -13.05 10.60
N LYS A 229 -2.77 -13.07 10.72
CA LYS A 229 -3.68 -13.63 9.72
C LYS A 229 -4.78 -12.63 9.41
N LEU A 230 -5.18 -12.57 8.13
CA LEU A 230 -6.30 -11.73 7.73
C LEU A 230 -7.56 -12.24 8.43
N SER A 231 -8.19 -11.40 9.23
CA SER A 231 -9.42 -11.69 9.92
C SER A 231 -10.56 -10.92 9.30
N PHE A 232 -11.53 -11.62 8.76
CA PHE A 232 -12.84 -11.04 8.40
C PHE A 232 -13.68 -10.93 9.69
N ALA A 233 -13.12 -10.30 10.75
CA ALA A 233 -13.92 -9.96 11.91
C ALA A 233 -15.03 -9.04 11.44
N GLU A 234 -16.24 -9.58 11.42
CA GLU A 234 -17.53 -8.93 11.38
C GLU A 234 -17.47 -7.45 10.94
N MET A 235 -17.65 -7.22 9.63
CA MET A 235 -18.31 -5.99 9.23
C MET A 235 -19.73 -6.13 9.77
N GLY A 236 -19.84 -5.85 11.09
CA GLY A 236 -21.10 -5.77 11.76
C GLY A 236 -22.00 -4.81 10.98
N GLU A 237 -23.21 -5.27 10.77
CA GLU A 237 -24.34 -4.50 10.29
C GLU A 237 -24.33 -3.11 10.93
N LEU A 238 -24.12 -2.08 10.14
CA LEU A 238 -24.49 -0.70 10.43
C LEU A 238 -25.30 -0.15 9.26
#